data_2429b62bc026c2593424e7d9f272a073
#
_entry.id   2429b62bc026c2593424e7d9f272a073
#
_cell.length_a   1.000
_cell.length_b   1.000
_cell.length_c   1.000
_cell.angle_alpha   90.00
_cell.angle_beta   90.00
_cell.angle_gamma   90.00
#
_symmetry.space_group_name_H-M   'P 1'
#
loop_
_entity.id
_entity.type
_entity.pdbx_description
1 polymer ?
#
loop_
_entity_poly.entity_id
_entity_poly.type
_entity_poly.pdbx_seq_one_letter_code
_entity_poly.pdbx_strand_id
1 'polypeptide(L)'
;MLLRRSLIAAAAAALVAIPSQASAHAHPTTGISTAYELPGDRAYPEGIAADPRTGDVYVGSYTTGAVYKATPGHRAAQVFLPSGTDGRKTANGLKVDRAGRLWVIDSTTGVAVYDVHHRTLLARFDVPTGTARFLNDLAIGPDGTAYVTDSVRPVIYRITPAQLADAAAHGGRAALLDHYDLSKAVPPHPVGSFTLNGIVADPSGRYLLAVDMTGGGLFRVDIASGTTRKVAMTGGDLVNGDGLDLTGSTLRAAQNKSNTLTRWHVSPDGTSARLERHVTDASLQIPTTLIHVHGRTLVVRSQFDKGGPMGPGTPRTPFTVAYVKGI
;
A
#
# COMPACT_ATOMS: atom_id res chain seq x y z
N MET A 1 -1.90 -99.12 -25.71
CA MET A 1 -1.13 -98.33 -24.72
C MET A 1 -0.99 -96.92 -25.31
N LEU A 2 -1.93 -96.01 -25.03
CA LEU A 2 -2.01 -94.72 -25.66
C LEU A 2 -1.78 -93.65 -24.61
N LEU A 3 -0.69 -92.89 -24.69
CA LEU A 3 -0.41 -91.73 -23.84
C LEU A 3 -1.24 -90.52 -24.33
N ARG A 4 -2.04 -90.01 -23.43
CA ARG A 4 -2.74 -88.66 -23.58
C ARG A 4 -1.75 -87.58 -23.09
N ARG A 5 -1.43 -86.63 -23.97
CA ARG A 5 -0.73 -85.38 -23.63
C ARG A 5 -1.78 -84.32 -23.32
N SER A 6 -1.73 -83.79 -22.12
CA SER A 6 -2.56 -82.63 -21.72
C SER A 6 -1.81 -81.34 -22.05
N LEU A 7 -2.42 -80.47 -22.84
CA LEU A 7 -1.95 -79.13 -23.12
C LEU A 7 -2.53 -78.18 -22.03
N ILE A 8 -1.63 -77.54 -21.33
CA ILE A 8 -1.95 -76.47 -20.41
C ILE A 8 -1.82 -75.14 -21.16
N ALA A 9 -2.92 -74.44 -21.36
CA ALA A 9 -2.95 -73.09 -21.94
C ALA A 9 -2.73 -72.07 -20.81
N ALA A 10 -1.63 -71.35 -20.87
CA ALA A 10 -1.35 -70.21 -19.99
C ALA A 10 -1.99 -68.94 -20.56
N ALA A 11 -2.98 -68.40 -19.86
CA ALA A 11 -3.56 -67.07 -20.18
C ALA A 11 -2.70 -65.97 -19.58
N ALA A 12 -2.03 -65.20 -20.43
CA ALA A 12 -1.31 -63.99 -20.01
C ALA A 12 -2.30 -62.83 -19.92
N ALA A 13 -2.58 -62.32 -18.68
CA ALA A 13 -3.35 -61.10 -18.47
C ALA A 13 -2.42 -59.87 -18.65
N ALA A 14 -2.63 -59.12 -19.71
CA ALA A 14 -1.97 -57.82 -19.91
C ALA A 14 -2.61 -56.76 -19.05
N LEU A 15 -1.91 -56.26 -18.01
CA LEU A 15 -2.28 -55.08 -17.28
C LEU A 15 -2.02 -53.84 -18.14
N VAL A 16 -3.08 -53.20 -18.62
CA VAL A 16 -3.00 -51.87 -19.23
C VAL A 16 -2.90 -50.83 -18.13
N ALA A 17 -1.72 -50.27 -17.92
CA ALA A 17 -1.50 -49.13 -17.04
C ALA A 17 -2.07 -47.88 -17.72
N ILE A 18 -3.19 -47.34 -17.19
CA ILE A 18 -3.73 -46.04 -17.57
C ILE A 18 -2.87 -44.97 -16.93
N PRO A 19 -2.20 -44.08 -17.68
CA PRO A 19 -1.47 -42.95 -17.07
C PRO A 19 -2.47 -42.02 -16.42
N SER A 20 -2.40 -41.85 -15.11
CA SER A 20 -3.12 -40.82 -14.35
C SER A 20 -2.61 -39.45 -14.83
N GLN A 21 -3.41 -38.74 -15.62
CA GLN A 21 -3.14 -37.35 -15.94
C GLN A 21 -3.40 -36.52 -14.68
N ALA A 22 -2.32 -36.18 -13.99
CA ALA A 22 -2.38 -35.14 -12.97
C ALA A 22 -2.79 -33.83 -13.66
N SER A 23 -4.02 -33.39 -13.42
CA SER A 23 -4.50 -32.07 -13.84
C SER A 23 -3.62 -31.02 -13.17
N ALA A 24 -2.65 -30.49 -13.91
CA ALA A 24 -1.91 -29.30 -13.50
C ALA A 24 -2.94 -28.18 -13.35
N HIS A 25 -3.27 -27.84 -12.11
CA HIS A 25 -4.05 -26.62 -11.82
C HIS A 25 -3.18 -25.48 -12.30
N ALA A 26 -3.48 -24.93 -13.46
CA ALA A 26 -2.88 -23.72 -13.96
C ALA A 26 -3.17 -22.61 -12.95
N HIS A 27 -2.17 -22.21 -12.17
CA HIS A 27 -2.26 -21.01 -11.37
C HIS A 27 -2.60 -19.87 -12.32
N PRO A 28 -3.67 -19.08 -12.06
CA PRO A 28 -4.00 -17.99 -12.94
C PRO A 28 -2.80 -17.06 -13.01
N THR A 29 -2.24 -16.90 -14.21
CA THR A 29 -1.12 -16.00 -14.47
C THR A 29 -1.53 -14.59 -14.04
N THR A 30 -0.80 -14.00 -13.12
CA THR A 30 -0.94 -12.60 -12.76
C THR A 30 -0.52 -11.77 -13.96
N GLY A 31 -1.48 -11.15 -14.63
CA GLY A 31 -1.20 -10.19 -15.68
C GLY A 31 -0.79 -8.85 -15.03
N ILE A 32 0.45 -8.40 -15.30
CA ILE A 32 0.93 -7.07 -14.93
C ILE A 32 1.04 -6.25 -16.20
N SER A 33 0.33 -5.12 -16.24
CA SER A 33 0.36 -4.21 -17.38
C SER A 33 0.46 -2.77 -16.92
N THR A 34 0.78 -1.83 -17.82
CA THR A 34 0.78 -0.40 -17.52
C THR A 34 -0.65 0.14 -17.58
N ALA A 35 -1.10 0.72 -16.45
CA ALA A 35 -2.37 1.42 -16.36
C ALA A 35 -2.23 2.88 -16.78
N TYR A 36 -1.25 3.59 -16.21
CA TYR A 36 -1.02 5.02 -16.45
C TYR A 36 0.45 5.34 -16.64
N GLU A 37 0.73 6.36 -17.42
CA GLU A 37 2.05 6.97 -17.62
C GLU A 37 2.08 8.33 -16.93
N LEU A 38 3.14 8.60 -16.16
CA LEU A 38 3.30 9.84 -15.39
C LEU A 38 4.24 10.78 -16.16
N PRO A 39 3.94 12.08 -16.23
CA PRO A 39 4.79 13.04 -16.92
C PRO A 39 6.10 13.32 -16.17
N GLY A 40 7.13 13.68 -16.91
CA GLY A 40 8.45 14.05 -16.38
C GLY A 40 9.38 12.85 -16.14
N ASP A 41 10.62 13.17 -15.89
CA ASP A 41 11.74 12.22 -15.73
C ASP A 41 12.18 11.98 -14.28
N ARG A 42 11.55 12.67 -13.34
CA ARG A 42 11.85 12.60 -11.89
C ARG A 42 10.60 12.37 -11.04
N ALA A 43 9.60 11.69 -11.56
CA ALA A 43 8.35 11.46 -10.83
C ALA A 43 8.57 10.61 -9.57
N TYR A 44 9.36 9.52 -9.66
CA TYR A 44 9.58 8.60 -8.54
C TYR A 44 8.31 8.44 -7.70
N PRO A 45 7.25 7.84 -8.26
CA PRO A 45 5.95 7.80 -7.61
C PRO A 45 6.02 6.99 -6.32
N GLU A 46 5.38 7.51 -5.26
CA GLU A 46 5.38 6.86 -3.95
C GLU A 46 3.96 6.51 -3.51
N GLY A 47 3.10 7.50 -3.28
CA GLY A 47 1.71 7.32 -2.88
C GLY A 47 0.75 7.29 -4.05
N ILE A 48 -0.37 6.60 -3.84
CA ILE A 48 -1.48 6.54 -4.80
C ILE A 48 -2.82 6.57 -4.05
N ALA A 49 -3.77 7.33 -4.58
CA ALA A 49 -5.14 7.42 -4.04
C ALA A 49 -6.16 7.48 -5.18
N ALA A 50 -7.36 6.95 -4.96
CA ALA A 50 -8.49 7.15 -5.87
C ALA A 50 -9.54 8.06 -5.23
N ASP A 51 -10.14 8.95 -6.03
CA ASP A 51 -11.34 9.65 -5.64
C ASP A 51 -12.54 8.68 -5.76
N PRO A 52 -13.19 8.32 -4.64
CA PRO A 52 -14.29 7.36 -4.67
C PRO A 52 -15.54 7.86 -5.42
N ARG A 53 -15.60 9.16 -5.75
CA ARG A 53 -16.73 9.79 -6.43
C ARG A 53 -16.57 9.80 -7.95
N THR A 54 -15.34 9.96 -8.45
CA THR A 54 -15.06 10.12 -9.89
C THR A 54 -14.25 8.97 -10.48
N GLY A 55 -13.54 8.21 -9.64
CA GLY A 55 -12.58 7.21 -10.06
C GLY A 55 -11.24 7.79 -10.55
N ASP A 56 -11.04 9.10 -10.46
CA ASP A 56 -9.75 9.73 -10.73
C ASP A 56 -8.69 9.20 -9.76
N VAL A 57 -7.49 8.99 -10.26
CA VAL A 57 -6.36 8.46 -9.48
C VAL A 57 -5.31 9.55 -9.32
N TYR A 58 -4.88 9.79 -8.08
CA TYR A 58 -3.84 10.73 -7.74
C TYR A 58 -2.56 9.98 -7.36
N VAL A 59 -1.42 10.46 -7.85
CA VAL A 59 -0.11 9.83 -7.62
C VAL A 59 0.87 10.90 -7.17
N GLY A 60 1.55 10.66 -6.05
CA GLY A 60 2.53 11.57 -5.46
C GLY A 60 3.94 11.32 -5.98
N SER A 61 4.69 12.41 -6.23
CA SER A 61 6.12 12.35 -6.49
C SER A 61 6.92 12.51 -5.21
N TYR A 62 7.71 11.49 -4.87
CA TYR A 62 8.61 11.55 -3.71
C TYR A 62 9.67 12.64 -3.86
N THR A 63 10.26 12.79 -5.05
CA THR A 63 11.43 13.66 -5.25
C THR A 63 11.11 15.11 -5.53
N THR A 64 9.87 15.42 -5.96
CA THR A 64 9.51 16.78 -6.36
C THR A 64 8.34 17.36 -5.59
N GLY A 65 7.62 16.55 -4.84
CA GLY A 65 6.38 16.95 -4.17
C GLY A 65 5.21 17.24 -5.11
N ALA A 66 5.36 16.99 -6.42
CA ALA A 66 4.24 17.10 -7.36
C ALA A 66 3.18 16.04 -7.10
N VAL A 67 1.93 16.33 -7.46
CA VAL A 67 0.86 15.34 -7.52
C VAL A 67 0.36 15.28 -8.95
N TYR A 68 0.25 14.07 -9.48
CA TYR A 68 -0.31 13.78 -10.79
C TYR A 68 -1.74 13.28 -10.65
N LYS A 69 -2.56 13.52 -11.68
CA LYS A 69 -3.93 13.02 -11.78
C LYS A 69 -4.07 12.19 -13.05
N ALA A 70 -4.49 10.94 -12.89
CA ALA A 70 -4.89 10.07 -13.99
C ALA A 70 -6.41 9.89 -13.98
N THR A 71 -7.03 10.10 -15.13
CA THR A 71 -8.47 9.96 -15.30
C THR A 71 -8.79 8.63 -15.98
N PRO A 72 -9.82 7.89 -15.52
CA PRO A 72 -10.24 6.64 -16.14
C PRO A 72 -10.44 6.80 -17.67
N GLY A 73 -9.94 5.82 -18.42
CA GLY A 73 -10.00 5.86 -19.90
C GLY A 73 -8.85 6.64 -20.59
N HIS A 74 -8.02 7.35 -19.83
CA HIS A 74 -6.85 8.06 -20.36
C HIS A 74 -5.57 7.38 -19.89
N ARG A 75 -4.62 7.13 -20.81
CA ARG A 75 -3.35 6.48 -20.48
C ARG A 75 -2.37 7.44 -19.81
N ALA A 76 -2.31 8.68 -20.22
CA ALA A 76 -1.40 9.68 -19.69
C ALA A 76 -2.03 10.44 -18.52
N ALA A 77 -1.33 10.48 -17.40
CA ALA A 77 -1.67 11.36 -16.28
C ALA A 77 -1.20 12.81 -16.57
N GLN A 78 -1.80 13.75 -15.86
CA GLN A 78 -1.47 15.17 -15.95
C GLN A 78 -0.97 15.69 -14.61
N VAL A 79 -0.21 16.78 -14.60
CA VAL A 79 0.16 17.48 -13.37
C VAL A 79 -1.11 18.07 -12.75
N PHE A 80 -1.41 17.66 -11.53
CA PHE A 80 -2.54 18.17 -10.74
C PHE A 80 -2.10 19.30 -9.80
N LEU A 81 -1.07 19.04 -8.97
CA LEU A 81 -0.39 20.05 -8.17
C LEU A 81 1.08 20.06 -8.58
N PRO A 82 1.61 21.20 -9.06
CA PRO A 82 3.00 21.33 -9.46
C PRO A 82 3.99 21.02 -8.33
N SER A 83 5.24 20.78 -8.69
CA SER A 83 6.35 20.67 -7.76
C SER A 83 6.46 21.91 -6.88
N GLY A 84 6.73 21.71 -5.58
CA GLY A 84 6.90 22.80 -4.62
C GLY A 84 5.62 23.53 -4.23
N THR A 85 4.44 23.09 -4.69
CA THR A 85 3.15 23.69 -4.28
C THR A 85 3.06 23.77 -2.76
N ASP A 86 2.78 24.97 -2.23
CA ASP A 86 2.67 25.29 -0.80
C ASP A 86 3.93 24.92 0.02
N GLY A 87 5.11 24.96 -0.61
CA GLY A 87 6.40 24.63 0.00
C GLY A 87 6.63 23.13 0.22
N ARG A 88 5.78 22.25 -0.33
CA ARG A 88 5.90 20.80 -0.20
C ARG A 88 7.11 20.29 -0.97
N LYS A 89 7.93 19.47 -0.32
CA LYS A 89 9.16 18.89 -0.88
C LYS A 89 8.95 17.46 -1.39
N THR A 90 8.10 16.70 -0.71
CA THR A 90 7.73 15.33 -1.08
C THR A 90 6.22 15.20 -1.17
N ALA A 91 5.74 14.21 -1.93
CA ALA A 91 4.38 13.73 -1.87
C ALA A 91 4.42 12.21 -1.69
N ASN A 92 4.40 11.79 -0.43
CA ASN A 92 4.35 10.40 -0.01
C ASN A 92 2.92 9.89 0.02
N GLY A 93 2.49 9.30 1.11
CA GLY A 93 1.14 8.79 1.27
C GLY A 93 0.07 9.79 0.85
N LEU A 94 -0.94 9.32 0.12
CA LEU A 94 -2.06 10.10 -0.39
C LEU A 94 -3.37 9.41 -0.04
N LYS A 95 -4.40 10.22 0.26
CA LYS A 95 -5.80 9.74 0.29
C LYS A 95 -6.73 10.81 -0.24
N VAL A 96 -7.81 10.39 -0.92
CA VAL A 96 -8.96 11.25 -1.21
C VAL A 96 -10.11 10.81 -0.32
N ASP A 97 -10.66 11.73 0.47
CA ASP A 97 -11.78 11.44 1.34
C ASP A 97 -13.14 11.61 0.62
N ARG A 98 -14.20 11.18 1.29
CA ARG A 98 -15.57 11.24 0.75
C ARG A 98 -16.07 12.65 0.49
N ALA A 99 -15.48 13.67 1.15
CA ALA A 99 -15.81 15.06 0.93
C ALA A 99 -15.05 15.68 -0.27
N GLY A 100 -14.17 14.91 -0.92
CA GLY A 100 -13.38 15.39 -2.04
C GLY A 100 -12.18 16.20 -1.64
N ARG A 101 -11.57 15.87 -0.53
CA ARG A 101 -10.35 16.49 -0.08
C ARG A 101 -9.19 15.52 -0.32
N LEU A 102 -8.15 16.02 -0.97
CA LEU A 102 -6.90 15.29 -1.19
C LEU A 102 -5.95 15.59 -0.03
N TRP A 103 -5.60 14.56 0.69
CA TRP A 103 -4.62 14.56 1.77
C TRP A 103 -3.27 14.13 1.21
N VAL A 104 -2.23 14.92 1.43
CA VAL A 104 -0.88 14.69 0.89
C VAL A 104 0.14 14.81 2.01
N ILE A 105 0.91 13.75 2.22
CA ILE A 105 2.03 13.77 3.16
C ILE A 105 3.26 14.39 2.52
N ASP A 106 3.85 15.37 3.20
CA ASP A 106 5.25 15.76 3.04
C ASP A 106 6.04 15.12 4.17
N SER A 107 6.86 14.12 3.87
CA SER A 107 7.59 13.33 4.87
C SER A 107 8.45 14.17 5.81
N THR A 108 8.89 15.33 5.36
CA THR A 108 9.82 16.19 6.11
C THR A 108 9.13 17.20 7.01
N THR A 109 7.84 17.44 6.78
CA THR A 109 7.13 18.53 7.47
C THR A 109 5.79 18.13 8.07
N GLY A 110 4.87 17.56 7.29
CA GLY A 110 3.51 17.33 7.78
C GLY A 110 2.54 16.86 6.72
N VAL A 111 1.28 17.23 6.86
CA VAL A 111 0.18 16.85 5.98
C VAL A 111 -0.49 18.10 5.42
N ALA A 112 -0.65 18.18 4.10
CA ALA A 112 -1.41 19.20 3.41
C ALA A 112 -2.76 18.63 2.93
N VAL A 113 -3.83 19.39 3.07
CA VAL A 113 -5.19 19.00 2.67
C VAL A 113 -5.70 19.98 1.63
N TYR A 114 -6.10 19.46 0.48
CA TYR A 114 -6.56 20.25 -0.67
C TYR A 114 -8.01 19.95 -1.04
N ASP A 115 -8.74 20.95 -1.47
CA ASP A 115 -9.97 20.75 -2.24
C ASP A 115 -9.61 20.26 -3.64
N VAL A 116 -10.10 19.08 -4.05
CA VAL A 116 -9.75 18.51 -5.38
C VAL A 116 -10.43 19.25 -6.54
N HIS A 117 -11.57 19.91 -6.30
CA HIS A 117 -12.29 20.64 -7.34
C HIS A 117 -11.61 21.97 -7.65
N HIS A 118 -11.30 22.74 -6.62
CA HIS A 118 -10.69 24.07 -6.76
C HIS A 118 -9.16 24.04 -6.78
N ARG A 119 -8.54 22.91 -6.40
CA ARG A 119 -7.08 22.75 -6.25
C ARG A 119 -6.46 23.72 -5.26
N THR A 120 -7.22 24.09 -4.22
CA THR A 120 -6.81 25.05 -3.19
C THR A 120 -6.42 24.33 -1.91
N LEU A 121 -5.40 24.85 -1.24
CA LEU A 121 -5.01 24.39 0.09
C LEU A 121 -6.11 24.78 1.09
N LEU A 122 -6.64 23.81 1.81
CA LEU A 122 -7.62 24.02 2.89
C LEU A 122 -6.92 24.18 4.23
N ALA A 123 -5.98 23.29 4.51
CA ALA A 123 -5.20 23.34 5.74
C ALA A 123 -3.89 22.56 5.60
N ARG A 124 -2.96 22.87 6.51
CA ARG A 124 -1.69 22.19 6.67
C ARG A 124 -1.45 21.90 8.16
N PHE A 125 -1.02 20.67 8.45
CA PHE A 125 -0.69 20.19 9.79
C PHE A 125 0.79 19.81 9.79
N ASP A 126 1.61 20.60 10.48
CA ASP A 126 3.06 20.39 10.51
C ASP A 126 3.51 19.82 11.87
N VAL A 127 4.40 18.84 11.86
CA VAL A 127 5.04 18.34 13.08
C VAL A 127 5.92 19.44 13.66
N PRO A 128 5.90 19.69 14.98
CA PRO A 128 6.72 20.72 15.61
C PRO A 128 8.21 20.61 15.24
N THR A 129 8.87 21.75 15.08
CA THR A 129 10.29 21.82 14.74
C THR A 129 11.15 21.14 15.82
N GLY A 130 12.28 20.53 15.42
CA GLY A 130 13.16 19.80 16.34
C GLY A 130 12.75 18.34 16.60
N THR A 131 11.56 17.93 16.23
CA THR A 131 11.13 16.53 16.33
C THR A 131 11.65 15.73 15.14
N ALA A 132 12.38 14.65 15.39
CA ALA A 132 12.75 13.70 14.35
C ALA A 132 11.48 13.07 13.75
N ARG A 133 11.38 13.01 12.43
CA ARG A 133 10.21 12.53 11.72
C ARG A 133 10.51 12.05 10.32
N PHE A 134 9.72 11.11 9.88
CA PHE A 134 9.56 10.75 8.48
C PHE A 134 8.11 10.26 8.32
N LEU A 135 7.22 11.21 8.05
CA LEU A 135 5.80 10.87 7.83
C LEU A 135 5.69 10.05 6.55
N ASN A 136 4.96 8.93 6.60
CA ASN A 136 4.97 8.00 5.50
C ASN A 136 3.60 7.82 4.84
N ASP A 137 2.65 7.18 5.51
CA ASP A 137 1.34 6.88 4.93
C ASP A 137 0.20 7.36 5.84
N LEU A 138 -1.01 7.39 5.31
CA LEU A 138 -2.19 7.77 6.08
C LEU A 138 -3.40 6.89 5.77
N ALA A 139 -4.27 6.75 6.76
CA ALA A 139 -5.60 6.19 6.64
C ALA A 139 -6.65 7.21 7.05
N ILE A 140 -7.83 7.14 6.44
CA ILE A 140 -8.98 7.95 6.84
C ILE A 140 -10.06 7.02 7.35
N GLY A 141 -10.46 7.22 8.60
CA GLY A 141 -11.55 6.49 9.24
C GLY A 141 -12.92 6.81 8.64
N PRO A 142 -13.94 6.01 8.92
CA PRO A 142 -15.29 6.23 8.41
C PRO A 142 -15.92 7.54 8.93
N ASP A 143 -15.46 8.06 10.05
CA ASP A 143 -15.82 9.35 10.63
C ASP A 143 -15.09 10.55 10.01
N GLY A 144 -14.15 10.30 9.08
CA GLY A 144 -13.32 11.32 8.44
C GLY A 144 -12.06 11.71 9.22
N THR A 145 -11.76 11.03 10.33
CA THR A 145 -10.50 11.23 11.06
C THR A 145 -9.34 10.63 10.28
N ALA A 146 -8.29 11.40 10.08
CA ALA A 146 -7.04 10.94 9.45
C ALA A 146 -6.04 10.47 10.50
N TYR A 147 -5.35 9.38 10.20
CA TYR A 147 -4.28 8.78 11.00
C TYR A 147 -3.04 8.64 10.15
N VAL A 148 -1.89 9.11 10.64
CA VAL A 148 -0.63 9.23 9.87
C VAL A 148 0.49 8.50 10.58
N THR A 149 1.23 7.67 9.88
CA THR A 149 2.39 6.94 10.42
C THR A 149 3.68 7.73 10.30
N ASP A 150 4.59 7.51 11.26
CA ASP A 150 5.96 8.01 11.23
C ASP A 150 6.94 6.82 11.16
N SER A 151 7.80 6.78 10.15
CA SER A 151 8.75 5.68 9.95
C SER A 151 10.00 5.78 10.81
N VAL A 152 10.30 6.94 11.40
CA VAL A 152 11.44 7.15 12.31
C VAL A 152 11.06 6.89 13.75
N ARG A 153 9.83 7.22 14.12
CA ARG A 153 9.27 6.99 15.45
C ARG A 153 8.06 6.07 15.35
N PRO A 154 7.89 5.09 16.24
CA PRO A 154 6.73 4.21 16.22
C PRO A 154 5.48 4.92 16.78
N VAL A 155 5.09 6.03 16.16
CA VAL A 155 3.92 6.85 16.54
C VAL A 155 2.94 6.98 15.38
N ILE A 156 1.68 7.18 15.73
CA ILE A 156 0.61 7.54 14.79
C ILE A 156 0.04 8.88 15.23
N TYR A 157 0.01 9.84 14.32
CA TYR A 157 -0.65 11.13 14.50
C TYR A 157 -2.13 11.03 14.16
N ARG A 158 -2.92 11.99 14.63
CA ARG A 158 -4.35 12.07 14.34
C ARG A 158 -4.78 13.50 13.98
N ILE A 159 -5.64 13.59 12.97
CA ILE A 159 -6.32 14.84 12.59
C ILE A 159 -7.81 14.55 12.50
N THR A 160 -8.60 15.14 13.37
CA THR A 160 -10.07 15.00 13.36
C THR A 160 -10.72 15.97 12.36
N PRO A 161 -11.96 15.71 11.92
CA PRO A 161 -12.73 16.67 11.11
C PRO A 161 -12.88 18.05 11.76
N ALA A 162 -13.02 18.09 13.10
CA ALA A 162 -13.11 19.34 13.85
C ALA A 162 -11.80 20.13 13.80
N GLN A 163 -10.65 19.46 13.97
CA GLN A 163 -9.33 20.10 13.85
C GLN A 163 -9.09 20.63 12.43
N LEU A 164 -9.53 19.88 11.40
CA LEU A 164 -9.43 20.35 10.02
C LEU A 164 -10.29 21.60 9.78
N ALA A 165 -11.52 21.59 10.25
CA ALA A 165 -12.43 22.74 10.13
C ALA A 165 -11.89 23.97 10.86
N ASP A 166 -11.39 23.78 12.09
CA ASP A 166 -10.78 24.85 12.89
C ASP A 166 -9.54 25.43 12.20
N ALA A 167 -8.61 24.59 11.74
CA ALA A 167 -7.42 25.04 11.01
C ALA A 167 -7.80 25.83 9.75
N ALA A 168 -8.76 25.34 8.97
CA ALA A 168 -9.22 26.01 7.75
C ALA A 168 -9.85 27.38 8.04
N ALA A 169 -10.55 27.53 9.16
CA ALA A 169 -11.15 28.80 9.57
C ALA A 169 -10.14 29.81 10.15
N HIS A 170 -9.01 29.34 10.69
CA HIS A 170 -8.04 30.14 11.43
C HIS A 170 -6.64 30.18 10.78
N GLY A 171 -6.57 30.45 9.49
CA GLY A 171 -5.32 30.69 8.76
C GLY A 171 -4.69 29.44 8.11
N GLY A 172 -5.39 28.33 8.12
CA GLY A 172 -5.01 27.12 7.35
C GLY A 172 -3.79 26.36 7.91
N ARG A 173 -3.38 26.59 9.17
CA ARG A 173 -2.22 25.93 9.77
C ARG A 173 -2.49 25.47 11.20
N ALA A 174 -2.03 24.25 11.52
CA ALA A 174 -2.07 23.70 12.86
C ALA A 174 -0.89 22.76 13.11
N ALA A 175 -0.63 22.46 14.40
CA ALA A 175 0.37 21.45 14.76
C ALA A 175 -0.17 20.04 14.53
N LEU A 176 0.67 19.17 13.98
CA LEU A 176 0.44 17.72 13.92
C LEU A 176 1.07 17.08 15.16
N LEU A 177 0.24 16.59 16.07
CA LEU A 177 0.70 16.06 17.35
C LEU A 177 0.57 14.53 17.40
N ASP A 178 1.49 13.88 18.13
CA ASP A 178 1.46 12.45 18.44
C ASP A 178 0.11 12.08 19.08
N HIS A 179 -0.43 10.92 18.71
CA HIS A 179 -1.68 10.43 19.27
C HIS A 179 -1.57 9.02 19.85
N TYR A 180 -1.03 8.07 19.08
CA TYR A 180 -0.74 6.74 19.59
C TYR A 180 0.77 6.48 19.56
N ASP A 181 1.32 6.05 20.70
CA ASP A 181 2.70 5.59 20.84
C ASP A 181 2.72 4.06 20.83
N LEU A 182 3.33 3.49 19.81
CA LEU A 182 3.43 2.04 19.60
C LEU A 182 4.77 1.46 20.08
N SER A 183 5.64 2.25 20.73
CA SER A 183 6.99 1.86 21.13
C SER A 183 7.03 0.64 22.07
N LYS A 184 5.96 0.41 22.81
CA LYS A 184 5.82 -0.77 23.69
C LYS A 184 5.43 -2.05 22.95
N ALA A 185 4.87 -1.94 21.74
CA ALA A 185 4.35 -3.05 20.97
C ALA A 185 5.24 -3.40 19.78
N VAL A 186 5.77 -2.38 19.12
CA VAL A 186 6.69 -2.53 17.97
C VAL A 186 8.10 -2.76 18.51
N PRO A 187 8.77 -3.87 18.13
CA PRO A 187 10.14 -4.12 18.54
C PRO A 187 11.09 -3.01 18.08
N PRO A 188 12.13 -2.70 18.86
CA PRO A 188 13.14 -1.74 18.45
C PRO A 188 13.94 -2.28 17.25
N HIS A 189 14.27 -1.39 16.32
CA HIS A 189 15.09 -1.69 15.15
C HIS A 189 16.43 -0.93 15.19
N PRO A 190 17.44 -1.32 14.39
CA PRO A 190 18.70 -0.57 14.26
C PRO A 190 18.43 0.89 13.89
N VAL A 191 19.31 1.78 14.38
CA VAL A 191 19.23 3.21 14.06
C VAL A 191 19.24 3.43 12.54
N GLY A 192 18.33 4.24 12.04
CA GLY A 192 18.15 4.51 10.61
C GLY A 192 17.25 3.53 9.88
N SER A 193 16.71 2.51 10.57
CA SER A 193 15.66 1.66 10.01
C SER A 193 14.32 2.38 10.01
N PHE A 194 13.50 2.08 8.99
CA PHE A 194 12.10 2.50 8.99
C PHE A 194 11.24 1.51 9.77
N THR A 195 10.38 2.04 10.64
CA THR A 195 9.44 1.26 11.44
C THR A 195 8.05 1.26 10.81
N LEU A 196 7.15 2.13 11.27
CA LEU A 196 5.80 2.18 10.74
C LEU A 196 5.80 2.74 9.31
N ASN A 197 5.02 2.09 8.44
CA ASN A 197 4.84 2.53 7.06
C ASN A 197 3.34 2.53 6.73
N GLY A 198 2.86 1.68 5.82
CA GLY A 198 1.48 1.61 5.41
C GLY A 198 0.50 1.46 6.58
N ILE A 199 -0.63 2.13 6.48
CA ILE A 199 -1.69 2.14 7.48
C ILE A 199 -3.06 2.08 6.81
N VAL A 200 -3.99 1.32 7.40
CA VAL A 200 -5.39 1.26 6.99
C VAL A 200 -6.30 1.34 8.19
N ALA A 201 -7.50 1.91 8.00
CA ALA A 201 -8.56 1.95 9.00
C ALA A 201 -9.61 0.86 8.68
N ASP A 202 -10.05 0.16 9.72
CA ASP A 202 -11.19 -0.74 9.63
C ASP A 202 -12.45 0.03 9.20
N PRO A 203 -13.22 -0.48 8.23
CA PRO A 203 -14.43 0.21 7.75
C PRO A 203 -15.47 0.50 8.82
N SER A 204 -15.48 -0.24 9.93
CA SER A 204 -16.37 0.04 11.07
C SER A 204 -15.80 1.07 12.06
N GLY A 205 -14.54 1.54 11.87
CA GLY A 205 -13.92 2.55 12.74
C GLY A 205 -13.46 2.03 14.10
N ARG A 206 -13.29 0.72 14.27
CA ARG A 206 -12.88 0.13 15.56
C ARG A 206 -11.36 0.05 15.74
N TYR A 207 -10.61 -0.14 14.66
CA TYR A 207 -9.17 -0.31 14.73
C TYR A 207 -8.44 0.20 13.48
N LEU A 208 -7.15 0.41 13.64
CA LEU A 208 -6.19 0.61 12.56
C LEU A 208 -5.32 -0.64 12.44
N LEU A 209 -4.82 -0.89 11.21
CA LEU A 209 -3.73 -1.82 10.98
C LEU A 209 -2.56 -1.04 10.42
N ALA A 210 -1.39 -1.16 11.03
CA ALA A 210 -0.16 -0.52 10.56
C ALA A 210 0.96 -1.56 10.42
N VAL A 211 1.75 -1.49 9.35
CA VAL A 211 2.86 -2.39 9.12
C VAL A 211 4.15 -1.85 9.73
N ASP A 212 4.90 -2.71 10.38
CA ASP A 212 6.31 -2.51 10.71
C ASP A 212 7.15 -3.01 9.53
N MET A 213 7.64 -2.08 8.73
CA MET A 213 8.35 -2.35 7.48
C MET A 213 9.60 -3.20 7.68
N THR A 214 10.37 -2.93 8.73
CA THR A 214 11.64 -3.63 9.01
C THR A 214 11.40 -5.00 9.62
N GLY A 215 10.51 -5.08 10.61
CA GLY A 215 10.22 -6.34 11.32
C GLY A 215 9.22 -7.24 10.62
N GLY A 216 8.51 -6.75 9.60
CA GLY A 216 7.52 -7.52 8.85
C GLY A 216 6.25 -7.85 9.65
N GLY A 217 6.06 -7.21 10.81
CA GLY A 217 4.88 -7.38 11.64
C GLY A 217 3.73 -6.46 11.20
N LEU A 218 2.50 -6.91 11.43
CA LEU A 218 1.30 -6.09 11.35
C LEU A 218 0.81 -5.81 12.76
N PHE A 219 0.45 -4.56 13.06
CA PHE A 219 0.00 -4.12 14.37
C PHE A 219 -1.41 -3.55 14.29
N ARG A 220 -2.27 -4.03 15.19
CA ARG A 220 -3.62 -3.52 15.38
C ARG A 220 -3.63 -2.50 16.50
N VAL A 221 -4.16 -1.30 16.21
CA VAL A 221 -4.39 -0.25 17.21
C VAL A 221 -5.89 -0.10 17.40
N ASP A 222 -6.38 -0.26 18.60
CA ASP A 222 -7.77 0.01 18.95
C ASP A 222 -7.99 1.52 18.99
N ILE A 223 -8.91 2.03 18.18
CA ILE A 223 -9.09 3.50 18.02
C ILE A 223 -9.60 4.15 19.30
N ALA A 224 -10.47 3.47 20.05
CA ALA A 224 -11.07 4.05 21.24
C ALA A 224 -10.11 4.08 22.45
N SER A 225 -9.31 3.02 22.62
CA SER A 225 -8.44 2.86 23.80
C SER A 225 -6.96 3.13 23.52
N GLY A 226 -6.53 3.16 22.25
CA GLY A 226 -5.12 3.22 21.86
C GLY A 226 -4.36 1.91 22.09
N THR A 227 -5.03 0.85 22.57
CA THR A 227 -4.38 -0.43 22.83
C THR A 227 -3.81 -1.02 21.57
N THR A 228 -2.50 -1.27 21.56
CA THR A 228 -1.78 -1.83 20.41
C THR A 228 -1.42 -3.28 20.66
N ARG A 229 -1.63 -4.14 19.64
CA ARG A 229 -1.29 -5.58 19.67
C ARG A 229 -0.74 -6.01 18.32
N LYS A 230 0.22 -6.92 18.33
CA LYS A 230 0.68 -7.59 17.11
C LYS A 230 -0.41 -8.51 16.58
N VAL A 231 -0.67 -8.45 15.28
CA VAL A 231 -1.62 -9.33 14.59
C VAL A 231 -0.99 -10.72 14.42
N ALA A 232 -1.74 -11.78 14.68
CA ALA A 232 -1.31 -13.15 14.45
C ALA A 232 -1.33 -13.45 12.94
N MET A 233 -0.16 -13.43 12.30
CA MET A 233 0.00 -13.67 10.88
C MET A 233 0.36 -15.12 10.59
N THR A 234 -0.25 -15.72 9.56
CA THR A 234 0.03 -17.10 9.12
C THR A 234 0.26 -17.15 7.61
N GLY A 235 1.23 -17.97 7.19
CA GLY A 235 1.56 -18.18 5.77
C GLY A 235 2.60 -17.23 5.20
N GLY A 236 3.06 -16.23 5.94
CA GLY A 236 4.07 -15.26 5.51
C GLY A 236 4.26 -14.11 6.48
N ASP A 237 4.97 -13.08 6.05
CA ASP A 237 5.22 -11.84 6.76
C ASP A 237 5.10 -10.62 5.82
N LEU A 238 5.33 -9.44 6.37
CA LEU A 238 5.33 -8.17 5.65
C LEU A 238 6.71 -7.46 5.72
N VAL A 239 7.81 -8.21 5.74
CA VAL A 239 9.16 -7.61 5.63
C VAL A 239 9.27 -6.78 4.34
N ASN A 240 9.80 -5.58 4.43
CA ASN A 240 9.74 -4.53 3.40
C ASN A 240 8.31 -4.08 3.05
N GLY A 241 7.36 -4.30 3.95
CA GLY A 241 5.98 -3.85 3.82
C GLY A 241 5.91 -2.33 3.77
N ASP A 242 5.35 -1.82 2.69
CA ASP A 242 5.21 -0.40 2.40
C ASP A 242 3.71 -0.04 2.43
N GLY A 243 3.09 0.40 1.36
CA GLY A 243 1.68 0.78 1.36
C GLY A 243 0.72 -0.40 1.57
N LEU A 244 -0.38 -0.12 2.24
CA LEU A 244 -1.48 -1.05 2.53
C LEU A 244 -2.79 -0.58 1.91
N ASP A 245 -3.64 -1.55 1.52
CA ASP A 245 -5.04 -1.32 1.11
C ASP A 245 -5.96 -2.35 1.77
N LEU A 246 -7.03 -1.90 2.41
CA LEU A 246 -8.02 -2.77 3.06
C LEU A 246 -9.40 -2.57 2.44
N THR A 247 -9.94 -3.65 1.87
CA THR A 247 -11.28 -3.69 1.31
C THR A 247 -12.07 -4.85 1.94
N GLY A 248 -13.04 -4.53 2.79
CA GLY A 248 -13.72 -5.55 3.61
C GLY A 248 -12.71 -6.27 4.51
N SER A 249 -12.64 -7.60 4.41
CA SER A 249 -11.66 -8.45 5.11
C SER A 249 -10.37 -8.70 4.31
N THR A 250 -10.23 -8.12 3.12
CA THR A 250 -9.07 -8.33 2.26
C THR A 250 -8.07 -7.21 2.43
N LEU A 251 -6.91 -7.52 3.03
CA LEU A 251 -5.76 -6.64 3.11
C LEU A 251 -4.80 -6.96 1.96
N ARG A 252 -4.37 -5.92 1.25
CA ARG A 252 -3.30 -5.99 0.25
C ARG A 252 -2.11 -5.19 0.72
N ALA A 253 -0.91 -5.67 0.44
CA ALA A 253 0.31 -4.97 0.80
C ALA A 253 1.31 -4.98 -0.35
N ALA A 254 2.01 -3.87 -0.50
CA ALA A 254 3.22 -3.77 -1.31
C ALA A 254 4.44 -4.03 -0.41
N GLN A 255 5.36 -4.89 -0.86
CA GLN A 255 6.64 -5.16 -0.21
C GLN A 255 7.74 -4.73 -1.16
N ASN A 256 8.25 -3.52 -0.96
CA ASN A 256 8.98 -2.76 -1.99
C ASN A 256 10.28 -3.43 -2.46
N LYS A 257 11.25 -3.65 -1.58
CA LYS A 257 12.56 -4.21 -1.95
C LYS A 257 12.50 -5.62 -2.52
N SER A 258 11.47 -6.38 -2.16
CA SER A 258 11.26 -7.74 -2.67
C SER A 258 10.45 -7.79 -3.97
N ASN A 259 9.99 -6.65 -4.50
CA ASN A 259 9.09 -6.58 -5.67
C ASN A 259 7.90 -7.53 -5.52
N THR A 260 7.27 -7.52 -4.34
CA THR A 260 6.20 -8.47 -3.98
C THR A 260 4.92 -7.73 -3.63
N LEU A 261 3.80 -8.28 -4.06
CA LEU A 261 2.47 -7.90 -3.59
C LEU A 261 1.87 -9.09 -2.87
N THR A 262 1.24 -8.85 -1.74
CA THR A 262 0.57 -9.89 -0.95
C THR A 262 -0.90 -9.56 -0.71
N ARG A 263 -1.73 -10.61 -0.64
CA ARG A 263 -3.15 -10.52 -0.26
C ARG A 263 -3.40 -11.41 0.95
N TRP A 264 -4.05 -10.85 1.94
CA TRP A 264 -4.33 -11.47 3.23
C TRP A 264 -5.81 -11.43 3.55
N HIS A 265 -6.32 -12.48 4.16
CA HIS A 265 -7.61 -12.44 4.84
C HIS A 265 -7.42 -12.00 6.29
N VAL A 266 -8.05 -10.91 6.66
CA VAL A 266 -8.03 -10.35 8.03
C VAL A 266 -9.30 -10.78 8.75
N SER A 267 -9.17 -11.24 10.00
CA SER A 267 -10.33 -11.56 10.84
C SER A 267 -11.18 -10.31 11.11
N PRO A 268 -12.50 -10.47 11.35
CA PRO A 268 -13.40 -9.31 11.56
C PRO A 268 -13.00 -8.40 12.72
N ASP A 269 -12.28 -8.92 13.71
CA ASP A 269 -11.76 -8.15 14.85
C ASP A 269 -10.35 -7.60 14.63
N GLY A 270 -9.72 -7.88 13.48
CA GLY A 270 -8.38 -7.42 13.12
C GLY A 270 -7.25 -8.09 13.89
N THR A 271 -7.50 -9.20 14.61
CA THR A 271 -6.48 -9.83 15.46
C THR A 271 -5.63 -10.87 14.76
N SER A 272 -6.08 -11.37 13.60
CA SER A 272 -5.35 -12.34 12.79
C SER A 272 -5.40 -12.01 11.31
N ALA A 273 -4.36 -12.43 10.57
CA ALA A 273 -4.28 -12.30 9.12
C ALA A 273 -3.66 -13.58 8.52
N ARG A 274 -4.29 -14.13 7.48
CA ARG A 274 -3.83 -15.33 6.79
C ARG A 274 -3.49 -14.99 5.34
N LEU A 275 -2.26 -15.30 4.92
CA LEU A 275 -1.84 -15.11 3.54
C LEU A 275 -2.70 -15.97 2.59
N GLU A 276 -3.26 -15.33 1.57
CA GLU A 276 -4.04 -15.99 0.53
C GLU A 276 -3.30 -16.05 -0.80
N ARG A 277 -2.50 -15.01 -1.08
CA ARG A 277 -1.78 -14.90 -2.33
C ARG A 277 -0.57 -13.99 -2.20
N HIS A 278 0.47 -14.31 -2.96
CA HIS A 278 1.61 -13.44 -3.21
C HIS A 278 1.99 -13.45 -4.70
N VAL A 279 2.57 -12.36 -5.15
CA VAL A 279 3.09 -12.17 -6.50
C VAL A 279 4.41 -11.45 -6.39
N THR A 280 5.48 -12.10 -6.81
CA THR A 280 6.82 -11.48 -6.90
C THR A 280 7.19 -11.34 -8.38
N ASP A 281 7.44 -10.11 -8.82
CA ASP A 281 7.77 -9.82 -10.20
C ASP A 281 8.63 -8.55 -10.30
N ALA A 282 9.78 -8.64 -10.97
CA ALA A 282 10.70 -7.51 -11.15
C ALA A 282 10.07 -6.34 -11.94
N SER A 283 9.01 -6.58 -12.72
CA SER A 283 8.29 -5.53 -13.44
C SER A 283 7.47 -4.61 -12.52
N LEU A 284 7.32 -4.95 -11.24
CA LEU A 284 6.76 -4.08 -10.21
C LEU A 284 7.69 -2.92 -9.84
N GLN A 285 9.02 -3.06 -10.06
CA GLN A 285 10.00 -1.96 -10.00
C GLN A 285 9.96 -1.18 -8.69
N ILE A 286 10.16 -1.87 -7.56
CA ILE A 286 10.07 -1.32 -6.20
C ILE A 286 8.67 -0.74 -5.94
N PRO A 287 7.63 -1.58 -5.82
CA PRO A 287 6.27 -1.12 -5.56
C PRO A 287 6.17 -0.54 -4.14
N THR A 288 5.87 0.75 -4.01
CA THR A 288 5.73 1.40 -2.69
C THR A 288 4.29 1.35 -2.20
N THR A 289 3.34 1.70 -3.04
CA THR A 289 1.94 1.77 -2.62
C THR A 289 1.00 1.16 -3.67
N LEU A 290 -0.14 0.69 -3.21
CA LEU A 290 -1.20 0.14 -4.05
C LEU A 290 -2.58 0.59 -3.56
N ILE A 291 -3.56 0.54 -4.49
CA ILE A 291 -4.98 0.71 -4.18
C ILE A 291 -5.79 -0.35 -4.92
N HIS A 292 -6.91 -0.77 -4.32
CA HIS A 292 -7.89 -1.60 -5.00
C HIS A 292 -9.18 -0.79 -5.23
N VAL A 293 -9.48 -0.50 -6.49
CA VAL A 293 -10.62 0.34 -6.89
C VAL A 293 -11.32 -0.24 -8.10
N HIS A 294 -12.66 -0.33 -8.05
CA HIS A 294 -13.52 -0.88 -9.12
C HIS A 294 -13.02 -2.25 -9.63
N GLY A 295 -12.64 -3.16 -8.70
CA GLY A 295 -12.17 -4.51 -9.04
C GLY A 295 -10.76 -4.55 -9.66
N ARG A 296 -10.01 -3.44 -9.61
CA ARG A 296 -8.66 -3.32 -10.17
C ARG A 296 -7.65 -2.98 -9.08
N THR A 297 -6.51 -3.66 -9.05
CA THR A 297 -5.39 -3.28 -8.20
C THR A 297 -4.40 -2.45 -9.01
N LEU A 298 -4.22 -1.21 -8.61
CA LEU A 298 -3.26 -0.27 -9.18
C LEU A 298 -2.06 -0.16 -8.23
N VAL A 299 -0.85 -0.16 -8.80
CA VAL A 299 0.40 -0.20 -8.05
C VAL A 299 1.37 0.80 -8.65
N VAL A 300 1.97 1.66 -7.85
CA VAL A 300 3.03 2.55 -8.32
C VAL A 300 4.33 1.78 -8.56
N ARG A 301 5.04 2.11 -9.64
CA ARG A 301 6.38 1.62 -9.96
C ARG A 301 7.38 2.71 -9.63
N SER A 302 7.87 2.72 -8.38
CA SER A 302 8.64 3.84 -7.88
C SER A 302 10.05 3.92 -8.46
N GLN A 303 10.66 2.80 -8.83
CA GLN A 303 12.03 2.72 -9.34
C GLN A 303 13.05 3.39 -8.41
N PHE A 304 12.83 3.38 -7.09
CA PHE A 304 13.68 4.04 -6.12
C PHE A 304 15.13 3.56 -6.12
N ASP A 305 15.38 2.36 -6.64
CA ASP A 305 16.71 1.78 -6.83
C ASP A 305 17.43 2.26 -8.12
N LYS A 306 16.81 3.15 -8.90
CA LYS A 306 17.32 3.65 -10.19
C LYS A 306 17.53 5.17 -10.16
N GLY A 307 18.49 5.64 -9.35
CA GLY A 307 18.77 7.07 -9.18
C GLY A 307 17.79 7.80 -8.25
N GLY A 308 16.99 7.05 -7.52
CA GLY A 308 16.10 7.51 -6.45
C GLY A 308 16.73 7.34 -5.07
N PRO A 309 15.93 7.38 -3.99
CA PRO A 309 16.42 7.36 -2.61
C PRO A 309 17.03 6.02 -2.17
N MET A 310 16.86 4.94 -2.92
CA MET A 310 17.30 3.60 -2.54
C MET A 310 18.50 3.08 -3.32
N GLY A 311 19.04 3.84 -4.27
CA GLY A 311 20.22 3.42 -5.01
C GLY A 311 20.55 4.26 -6.23
N PRO A 312 21.76 4.07 -6.79
CA PRO A 312 22.19 4.73 -8.01
C PRO A 312 21.56 4.10 -9.25
N GLY A 313 21.66 4.77 -10.39
CA GLY A 313 21.21 4.26 -11.69
C GLY A 313 20.35 5.26 -12.43
N THR A 314 19.73 4.80 -13.51
CA THR A 314 18.85 5.62 -14.36
C THR A 314 17.48 4.97 -14.44
N PRO A 315 16.40 5.69 -14.09
CA PRO A 315 15.06 5.17 -14.19
C PRO A 315 14.62 5.01 -15.65
N ARG A 316 13.66 4.14 -15.87
CA ARG A 316 12.93 4.08 -17.14
C ARG A 316 11.84 5.14 -17.15
N THR A 317 11.77 5.93 -18.20
CA THR A 317 10.72 6.94 -18.41
C THR A 317 9.84 6.60 -19.62
N PRO A 318 8.57 6.95 -19.58
CA PRO A 318 7.87 7.59 -18.47
C PRO A 318 7.76 6.68 -17.24
N PHE A 319 7.69 7.26 -16.05
CA PHE A 319 7.29 6.52 -14.86
C PHE A 319 5.85 6.03 -15.01
N THR A 320 5.49 4.94 -14.35
CA THR A 320 4.19 4.32 -14.60
C THR A 320 3.50 3.83 -13.33
N VAL A 321 2.18 3.71 -13.43
CA VAL A 321 1.35 2.93 -12.52
C VAL A 321 1.00 1.62 -13.21
N ALA A 322 1.19 0.49 -12.51
CA ALA A 322 0.80 -0.82 -12.99
C ALA A 322 -0.67 -1.12 -12.68
N TYR A 323 -1.32 -1.87 -13.55
CA TYR A 323 -2.49 -2.67 -13.25
C TYR A 323 -2.05 -4.11 -13.01
N VAL A 324 -2.43 -4.68 -11.87
CA VAL A 324 -2.11 -6.05 -11.49
C VAL A 324 -3.39 -6.84 -11.31
N LYS A 325 -3.54 -7.89 -12.12
CA LYS A 325 -4.72 -8.76 -12.09
C LYS A 325 -4.57 -9.83 -11.01
N GLY A 326 -5.61 -10.02 -10.22
CA GLY A 326 -5.75 -11.19 -9.34
C GLY A 326 -5.01 -11.11 -8.00
N ILE A 327 -4.60 -9.90 -7.54
CA ILE A 327 -4.07 -9.67 -6.20
C ILE A 327 -5.09 -8.97 -5.31
#